data_21ca27b16f05e16ce259987af7bae12d
#
_entry.id   21ca27b16f05e16ce259987af7bae12d
#
_cell.length_a   1.000
_cell.length_b   1.000
_cell.length_c   1.000
_cell.angle_alpha   90.00
_cell.angle_beta   90.00
_cell.angle_gamma   90.00
#
_symmetry.space_group_name_H-M   'P 1'
#
loop_
_entity.id
_entity.type
_entity.pdbx_description
1 polymer ?
#
loop_
_entity_poly.entity_id
_entity_poly.type
_entity_poly.pdbx_seq_one_letter_code
_entity_poly.pdbx_strand_id
1 'polypeptide(L)'
;MLFRSKMCILNPYLGKDTLILTPGIVVIDELDLSLHPTWQRRIVDILKELFPKVQFICATHSPFIIQSLEPGELITLDSILDEEYSGQSIEDIAEDVMNVKIAQYSEKKVEMYEAAEKYFKALKNAASNEDIEELKDRLDTLSARYSDNPAYNAWMQLKYLEKKAEMKNNATGE
;
A
#
# COMPACT_ATOMS: atom_id res chain seq x y z
N MET A 1 24.20 -0.37 -20.46
CA MET A 1 25.27 -0.68 -21.43
C MET A 1 24.96 -1.93 -22.31
N LEU A 2 24.40 -2.99 -21.78
CA LEU A 2 24.07 -4.22 -22.53
C LEU A 2 23.00 -4.04 -23.62
N PHE A 3 21.96 -3.23 -23.39
CA PHE A 3 20.86 -3.01 -24.33
C PHE A 3 21.34 -2.35 -25.63
N ARG A 4 22.15 -1.28 -25.51
CA ARG A 4 22.73 -0.56 -26.66
C ARG A 4 23.63 -1.46 -27.52
N SER A 5 24.40 -2.36 -26.89
CA SER A 5 25.27 -3.32 -27.58
C SER A 5 24.47 -4.34 -28.41
N LYS A 6 23.35 -4.84 -27.87
CA LYS A 6 22.47 -5.79 -28.60
C LYS A 6 21.76 -5.11 -29.77
N MET A 7 21.31 -3.87 -29.62
CA MET A 7 20.72 -3.11 -30.74
C MET A 7 21.72 -2.89 -31.88
N CYS A 8 22.99 -2.61 -31.58
CA CYS A 8 24.05 -2.50 -32.58
C CYS A 8 24.28 -3.80 -33.34
N ILE A 9 24.19 -4.98 -32.70
CA ILE A 9 24.38 -6.28 -33.32
C ILE A 9 23.21 -6.60 -34.28
N LEU A 10 21.98 -6.26 -33.87
CA LEU A 10 20.78 -6.52 -34.66
C LEU A 10 20.59 -5.56 -35.83
N ASN A 11 21.17 -4.37 -35.77
CA ASN A 11 21.03 -3.32 -36.78
C ASN A 11 22.38 -2.71 -37.15
N PRO A 12 23.29 -3.49 -37.78
CA PRO A 12 24.67 -3.06 -38.05
C PRO A 12 24.77 -1.90 -39.05
N TYR A 13 23.70 -1.62 -39.80
CA TYR A 13 23.67 -0.57 -40.80
C TYR A 13 23.20 0.78 -40.29
N LEU A 14 22.71 0.86 -39.04
CA LEU A 14 22.26 2.10 -38.42
C LEU A 14 23.43 2.81 -37.75
N GLY A 15 23.55 4.11 -38.00
CA GLY A 15 24.48 4.95 -37.27
C GLY A 15 24.17 4.96 -35.77
N LYS A 16 25.19 5.22 -34.93
CA LYS A 16 25.04 5.18 -33.46
C LYS A 16 23.94 6.10 -32.93
N ASP A 17 23.71 7.21 -33.62
CA ASP A 17 22.72 8.23 -33.21
C ASP A 17 21.29 7.87 -33.62
N THR A 18 21.12 6.95 -34.57
CA THR A 18 19.81 6.49 -35.05
C THR A 18 19.36 5.18 -34.38
N LEU A 19 20.24 4.50 -33.64
CA LEU A 19 19.92 3.24 -32.97
C LEU A 19 18.78 3.36 -31.95
N ILE A 20 18.69 4.48 -31.25
CA ILE A 20 17.60 4.77 -30.30
C ILE A 20 16.25 4.97 -30.99
N LEU A 21 16.23 5.27 -32.26
CA LEU A 21 15.03 5.42 -33.09
C LEU A 21 14.58 4.11 -33.77
N THR A 22 15.25 2.99 -33.48
CA THR A 22 14.89 1.68 -34.00
C THR A 22 13.59 1.20 -33.37
N PRO A 23 12.56 0.85 -34.17
CA PRO A 23 11.34 0.28 -33.63
C PRO A 23 11.60 -1.12 -33.06
N GLY A 24 10.91 -1.44 -31.98
CA GLY A 24 11.06 -2.74 -31.33
C GLY A 24 10.09 -2.94 -30.17
N ILE A 25 10.12 -4.15 -29.62
CA ILE A 25 9.39 -4.50 -28.40
C ILE A 25 10.40 -4.90 -27.34
N VAL A 26 10.26 -4.36 -26.14
CA VAL A 26 11.09 -4.68 -24.98
C VAL A 26 10.20 -5.17 -23.86
N VAL A 27 10.48 -6.34 -23.35
CA VAL A 27 9.80 -6.91 -22.18
C VAL A 27 10.72 -6.77 -20.98
N ILE A 28 10.22 -6.20 -19.90
CA ILE A 28 10.95 -6.01 -18.65
C ILE A 28 10.12 -6.61 -17.53
N ASP A 29 10.68 -7.56 -16.82
CA ASP A 29 10.12 -8.08 -15.59
C ASP A 29 10.71 -7.32 -14.42
N GLU A 30 9.88 -7.01 -13.41
CA GLU A 30 10.25 -6.25 -12.22
C GLU A 30 10.94 -4.90 -12.55
N LEU A 31 10.25 -4.01 -13.27
CA LEU A 31 10.80 -2.70 -13.67
C LEU A 31 11.25 -1.85 -12.46
N ASP A 32 10.67 -2.07 -11.28
CA ASP A 32 10.98 -1.41 -10.02
C ASP A 32 12.22 -1.97 -9.30
N LEU A 33 12.70 -3.16 -9.70
CA LEU A 33 13.79 -3.83 -9.01
C LEU A 33 15.04 -2.95 -8.96
N SER A 34 15.56 -2.75 -7.74
CA SER A 34 16.75 -1.93 -7.46
C SER A 34 16.63 -0.44 -7.79
N LEU A 35 15.46 0.06 -8.14
CA LEU A 35 15.24 1.48 -8.34
C LEU A 35 14.77 2.17 -7.05
N HIS A 36 15.42 3.29 -6.73
CA HIS A 36 14.92 4.17 -5.66
C HIS A 36 13.55 4.75 -6.05
N PRO A 37 12.58 4.96 -5.12
CA PRO A 37 11.24 5.48 -5.42
C PRO A 37 11.22 6.76 -6.29
N THR A 38 12.18 7.65 -6.11
CA THR A 38 12.32 8.85 -6.96
C THR A 38 12.58 8.52 -8.43
N TRP A 39 13.31 7.44 -8.72
CA TRP A 39 13.55 6.97 -10.07
C TRP A 39 12.37 6.19 -10.63
N GLN A 40 11.67 5.43 -9.78
CA GLN A 40 10.47 4.70 -10.17
C GLN A 40 9.39 5.64 -10.73
N ARG A 41 9.21 6.83 -10.16
CA ARG A 41 8.28 7.85 -10.66
C ARG A 41 8.64 8.46 -12.01
N ARG A 42 9.86 8.28 -12.49
CA ARG A 42 10.38 8.92 -13.70
C ARG A 42 10.80 7.94 -14.79
N ILE A 43 10.93 6.66 -14.45
CA ILE A 43 11.51 5.69 -15.38
C ILE A 43 10.67 5.50 -16.63
N VAL A 44 9.34 5.57 -16.52
CA VAL A 44 8.41 5.42 -17.64
C VAL A 44 8.62 6.56 -18.64
N ASP A 45 8.60 7.80 -18.18
CA ASP A 45 8.82 8.98 -19.03
C ASP A 45 10.20 8.95 -19.68
N ILE A 46 11.24 8.59 -18.92
CA ILE A 46 12.61 8.47 -19.44
C ILE A 46 12.69 7.41 -20.55
N LEU A 47 12.01 6.27 -20.39
CA LEU A 47 12.00 5.22 -21.41
C LEU A 47 11.27 5.67 -22.68
N LYS A 48 10.12 6.34 -22.55
CA LYS A 48 9.36 6.90 -23.66
C LYS A 48 10.15 7.97 -24.42
N GLU A 49 10.81 8.87 -23.68
CA GLU A 49 11.62 9.95 -24.26
C GLU A 49 12.86 9.41 -25.01
N LEU A 50 13.58 8.49 -24.39
CA LEU A 50 14.80 7.93 -24.98
C LEU A 50 14.55 6.97 -26.14
N PHE A 51 13.41 6.27 -26.15
CA PHE A 51 13.10 5.23 -27.11
C PHE A 51 11.69 5.38 -27.70
N PRO A 52 11.40 6.47 -28.42
CA PRO A 52 10.03 6.84 -28.84
C PRO A 52 9.38 5.86 -29.84
N LYS A 53 10.16 4.90 -30.40
CA LYS A 53 9.68 3.88 -31.34
C LYS A 53 9.67 2.48 -30.74
N VAL A 54 9.95 2.36 -29.44
CA VAL A 54 9.98 1.06 -28.73
C VAL A 54 8.69 0.93 -27.93
N GLN A 55 8.02 -0.18 -28.10
CA GLN A 55 6.95 -0.60 -27.20
C GLN A 55 7.56 -1.32 -25.99
N PHE A 56 7.30 -0.82 -24.80
CA PHE A 56 7.68 -1.46 -23.55
C PHE A 56 6.50 -2.26 -23.00
N ILE A 57 6.74 -3.50 -22.59
CA ILE A 57 5.81 -4.35 -21.85
C ILE A 57 6.51 -4.65 -20.53
N CYS A 58 6.02 -4.07 -19.44
CA CYS A 58 6.69 -4.14 -18.15
C CYS A 58 5.79 -4.78 -17.11
N ALA A 59 6.35 -5.65 -16.27
CA ALA A 59 5.73 -6.04 -15.01
C ALA A 59 6.32 -5.22 -13.87
N THR A 60 5.50 -4.84 -12.90
CA THR A 60 5.93 -4.08 -11.72
C THR A 60 5.00 -4.34 -10.54
N HIS A 61 5.56 -4.26 -9.33
CA HIS A 61 4.83 -4.24 -8.05
C HIS A 61 4.97 -2.88 -7.35
N SER A 62 5.33 -1.81 -8.09
CA SER A 62 5.53 -0.49 -7.51
C SER A 62 4.34 0.44 -7.72
N PRO A 63 3.68 0.93 -6.66
CA PRO A 63 2.65 1.95 -6.79
C PRO A 63 3.22 3.28 -7.34
N PHE A 64 4.51 3.55 -7.17
CA PHE A 64 5.18 4.73 -7.72
C PHE A 64 5.27 4.71 -9.25
N ILE A 65 5.45 3.52 -9.84
CA ILE A 65 5.43 3.35 -11.30
C ILE A 65 3.99 3.45 -11.80
N ILE A 66 3.04 2.78 -11.14
CA ILE A 66 1.61 2.82 -11.51
C ILE A 66 1.10 4.26 -11.51
N GLN A 67 1.44 5.05 -10.48
CA GLN A 67 1.07 6.47 -10.38
C GLN A 67 1.59 7.33 -11.57
N SER A 68 2.69 6.93 -12.22
CA SER A 68 3.29 7.65 -13.33
C SER A 68 2.77 7.25 -14.71
N LEU A 69 1.82 6.31 -14.79
CA LEU A 69 1.24 5.86 -16.05
C LEU A 69 0.15 6.81 -16.53
N GLU A 70 0.01 6.92 -17.86
CA GLU A 70 -1.11 7.60 -18.50
C GLU A 70 -2.33 6.67 -18.62
N PRO A 71 -3.53 7.21 -18.80
CA PRO A 71 -4.74 6.40 -18.99
C PRO A 71 -4.57 5.38 -20.13
N GLY A 72 -4.93 4.11 -19.85
CA GLY A 72 -4.82 3.00 -20.79
C GLY A 72 -3.45 2.31 -20.86
N GLU A 73 -2.48 2.71 -20.06
CA GLU A 73 -1.16 2.08 -20.00
C GLU A 73 -1.07 0.95 -18.96
N LEU A 74 -1.96 0.94 -17.98
CA LEU A 74 -2.02 -0.13 -16.97
C LEU A 74 -2.91 -1.27 -17.46
N ILE A 75 -2.42 -2.49 -17.31
CA ILE A 75 -3.18 -3.73 -17.51
C ILE A 75 -3.10 -4.52 -16.20
N THR A 76 -4.23 -4.70 -15.54
CA THR A 76 -4.35 -5.58 -14.38
C THR A 76 -4.82 -6.96 -14.83
N LEU A 77 -4.18 -8.02 -14.34
CA LEU A 77 -4.52 -9.39 -14.74
C LEU A 77 -5.77 -9.93 -14.03
N ASP A 78 -6.08 -9.39 -12.86
CA ASP A 78 -7.16 -9.88 -11.99
C ASP A 78 -8.49 -9.10 -12.13
N SER A 79 -8.47 -7.92 -12.73
CA SER A 79 -9.65 -7.08 -12.91
C SER A 79 -9.52 -6.17 -14.12
N ILE A 80 -10.63 -5.87 -14.78
CA ILE A 80 -10.67 -4.80 -15.79
C ILE A 80 -10.92 -3.50 -15.03
N LEU A 81 -9.84 -2.86 -14.59
CA LEU A 81 -9.92 -1.54 -13.99
C LEU A 81 -9.73 -0.50 -15.10
N ASP A 82 -10.79 0.24 -15.36
CA ASP A 82 -10.83 1.32 -16.37
C ASP A 82 -10.56 2.69 -15.71
N GLU A 83 -9.81 2.68 -14.59
CA GLU A 83 -9.60 3.86 -13.77
C GLU A 83 -8.24 4.52 -14.04
N GLU A 84 -8.23 5.85 -13.94
CA GLU A 84 -7.02 6.67 -14.05
C GLU A 84 -6.33 6.75 -12.69
N TYR A 85 -5.10 6.27 -12.59
CA TYR A 85 -4.33 6.24 -11.33
C TYR A 85 -3.34 7.40 -11.18
N SER A 86 -3.13 8.21 -12.23
CA SER A 86 -2.18 9.33 -12.20
C SER A 86 -2.51 10.41 -11.16
N GLY A 87 -3.79 10.52 -10.77
CA GLY A 87 -4.26 11.46 -9.75
C GLY A 87 -4.46 10.87 -8.35
N GLN A 88 -4.25 9.57 -8.18
CA GLN A 88 -4.51 8.87 -6.92
C GLN A 88 -3.31 8.90 -5.98
N SER A 89 -3.56 8.70 -4.68
CA SER A 89 -2.49 8.56 -3.70
C SER A 89 -1.78 7.20 -3.84
N ILE A 90 -0.58 7.08 -3.29
CA ILE A 90 0.16 5.81 -3.26
C ILE A 90 -0.61 4.76 -2.45
N GLU A 91 -1.27 5.19 -1.39
CA GLU A 91 -2.10 4.36 -0.52
C GLU A 91 -3.30 3.80 -1.29
N ASP A 92 -4.03 4.65 -2.02
CA ASP A 92 -5.18 4.22 -2.82
C ASP A 92 -4.76 3.21 -3.91
N ILE A 93 -3.67 3.48 -4.62
CA ILE A 93 -3.11 2.54 -5.60
C ILE A 93 -2.73 1.20 -4.96
N ALA A 94 -2.11 1.23 -3.77
CA ALA A 94 -1.73 0.02 -3.07
C ALA A 94 -2.97 -0.77 -2.60
N GLU A 95 -4.03 -0.10 -2.19
CA GLU A 95 -5.28 -0.74 -1.76
C GLU A 95 -6.07 -1.29 -2.95
N ASP A 96 -6.30 -0.48 -3.99
CA ASP A 96 -7.20 -0.80 -5.10
C ASP A 96 -6.56 -1.75 -6.13
N VAL A 97 -5.28 -1.53 -6.48
CA VAL A 97 -4.59 -2.29 -7.51
C VAL A 97 -3.83 -3.48 -6.94
N MET A 98 -3.19 -3.28 -5.76
CA MET A 98 -2.30 -4.30 -5.18
C MET A 98 -2.98 -5.11 -4.07
N ASN A 99 -4.24 -4.83 -3.73
CA ASN A 99 -5.01 -5.49 -2.67
C ASN A 99 -4.33 -5.45 -1.27
N VAL A 100 -3.57 -4.39 -0.98
CA VAL A 100 -2.96 -4.16 0.32
C VAL A 100 -3.99 -3.52 1.25
N LYS A 101 -4.46 -4.24 2.25
CA LYS A 101 -5.41 -3.67 3.23
C LYS A 101 -4.76 -2.58 4.06
N ILE A 102 -5.37 -1.38 4.06
CA ILE A 102 -4.96 -0.23 4.89
C ILE A 102 -3.46 0.06 4.72
N ALA A 103 -3.06 0.42 3.48
CA ALA A 103 -1.66 0.62 3.09
C ALA A 103 -0.91 1.68 3.90
N GLN A 104 -1.63 2.60 4.57
CA GLN A 104 -1.06 3.65 5.43
C GLN A 104 -0.38 3.09 6.68
N TYR A 105 -0.75 1.89 7.14
CA TYR A 105 -0.30 1.35 8.42
C TYR A 105 0.36 -0.02 8.26
N SER A 106 1.27 -0.34 9.18
CA SER A 106 1.80 -1.70 9.27
C SER A 106 0.71 -2.67 9.73
N GLU A 107 0.83 -3.95 9.35
CA GLU A 107 -0.10 -5.01 9.78
C GLU A 107 -0.33 -5.00 11.30
N LYS A 108 0.71 -4.76 12.09
CA LYS A 108 0.62 -4.70 13.55
C LYS A 108 -0.19 -3.51 14.06
N LYS A 109 -0.14 -2.39 13.35
CA LYS A 109 -0.95 -1.22 13.69
C LYS A 109 -2.41 -1.44 13.29
N VAL A 110 -2.67 -2.11 12.19
CA VAL A 110 -4.02 -2.57 11.79
C VAL A 110 -4.58 -3.54 12.83
N GLU A 111 -3.78 -4.54 13.27
CA GLU A 111 -4.19 -5.47 14.32
C GLU A 111 -4.56 -4.76 15.64
N MET A 112 -3.84 -3.70 16.00
CA MET A 112 -4.17 -2.85 17.14
C MET A 112 -5.54 -2.16 16.97
N TYR A 113 -5.82 -1.59 15.80
CA TYR A 113 -7.11 -0.94 15.54
C TYR A 113 -8.27 -1.95 15.54
N GLU A 114 -8.08 -3.14 14.97
CA GLU A 114 -9.07 -4.21 15.03
C GLU A 114 -9.32 -4.69 16.46
N ALA A 115 -8.27 -4.81 17.28
CA ALA A 115 -8.40 -5.17 18.70
C ALA A 115 -9.17 -4.08 19.47
N ALA A 116 -8.91 -2.80 19.19
CA ALA A 116 -9.64 -1.69 19.76
C ALA A 116 -11.13 -1.73 19.37
N GLU A 117 -11.43 -1.96 18.11
CA GLU A 117 -12.82 -2.06 17.64
C GLU A 117 -13.59 -3.20 18.33
N LYS A 118 -12.98 -4.38 18.45
CA LYS A 118 -13.56 -5.54 19.16
C LYS A 118 -13.81 -5.22 20.63
N TYR A 119 -12.85 -4.59 21.30
CA TYR A 119 -12.99 -4.18 22.68
C TYR A 119 -14.15 -3.17 22.88
N PHE A 120 -14.26 -2.14 22.01
CA PHE A 120 -15.37 -1.19 22.10
C PHE A 120 -16.73 -1.81 21.77
N LYS A 121 -16.80 -2.74 20.82
CA LYS A 121 -18.03 -3.48 20.55
C LYS A 121 -18.46 -4.33 21.75
N ALA A 122 -17.51 -5.01 22.41
CA ALA A 122 -17.78 -5.78 23.63
C ALA A 122 -18.29 -4.90 24.77
N LEU A 123 -17.69 -3.71 24.98
CA LEU A 123 -18.15 -2.74 25.98
C LEU A 123 -19.59 -2.28 25.72
N LYS A 124 -19.96 -2.02 24.46
CA LYS A 124 -21.33 -1.57 24.09
C LYS A 124 -22.37 -2.69 24.25
N ASN A 125 -21.99 -3.90 23.93
CA ASN A 125 -22.93 -5.04 23.89
C ASN A 125 -23.06 -5.76 25.24
N ALA A 126 -22.54 -5.20 26.32
CA ALA A 126 -22.56 -5.79 27.67
C ALA A 126 -22.07 -7.25 27.70
N ALA A 127 -20.95 -7.52 27.00
CA ALA A 127 -20.26 -8.81 27.04
C ALA A 127 -19.83 -9.18 28.48
N SER A 128 -19.44 -10.43 28.69
CA SER A 128 -18.99 -10.86 30.02
C SER A 128 -17.76 -10.06 30.51
N ASN A 129 -17.60 -9.92 31.83
CA ASN A 129 -16.43 -9.20 32.36
C ASN A 129 -15.12 -9.87 31.99
N GLU A 130 -15.08 -11.20 31.88
CA GLU A 130 -13.90 -11.98 31.49
C GLU A 130 -13.50 -11.68 30.04
N ASP A 131 -14.47 -11.66 29.11
CA ASP A 131 -14.22 -11.31 27.70
C ASP A 131 -13.68 -9.89 27.55
N ILE A 132 -14.21 -8.94 28.33
CA ILE A 132 -13.78 -7.54 28.30
C ILE A 132 -12.34 -7.38 28.82
N GLU A 133 -11.96 -8.10 29.89
CA GLU A 133 -10.61 -8.06 30.44
C GLU A 133 -9.59 -8.67 29.47
N GLU A 134 -9.90 -9.80 28.80
CA GLU A 134 -9.03 -10.43 27.82
C GLU A 134 -8.79 -9.50 26.60
N LEU A 135 -9.86 -8.90 26.07
CA LEU A 135 -9.77 -7.96 24.94
C LEU A 135 -8.97 -6.71 25.32
N LYS A 136 -9.11 -6.25 26.58
CA LYS A 136 -8.34 -5.12 27.08
C LYS A 136 -6.85 -5.44 27.18
N ASP A 137 -6.48 -6.57 27.76
CA ASP A 137 -5.08 -6.99 27.90
C ASP A 137 -4.39 -7.13 26.54
N ARG A 138 -5.10 -7.70 25.56
CA ARG A 138 -4.63 -7.77 24.17
C ARG A 138 -4.40 -6.37 23.58
N LEU A 139 -5.35 -5.48 23.76
CA LEU A 139 -5.25 -4.11 23.27
C LEU A 139 -4.11 -3.35 23.95
N ASP A 140 -3.97 -3.45 25.28
CA ASP A 140 -2.89 -2.80 26.03
C ASP A 140 -1.51 -3.26 25.56
N THR A 141 -1.37 -4.57 25.27
CA THR A 141 -0.12 -5.16 24.74
C THR A 141 0.24 -4.60 23.36
N LEU A 142 -0.74 -4.46 22.47
CA LEU A 142 -0.53 -3.89 21.13
C LEU A 142 -0.31 -2.38 21.19
N SER A 143 -1.08 -1.67 22.01
CA SER A 143 -1.01 -0.20 22.14
C SER A 143 0.33 0.26 22.70
N ALA A 144 0.93 -0.46 23.63
CA ALA A 144 2.24 -0.15 24.20
C ALA A 144 3.36 -0.07 23.13
N ARG A 145 3.21 -0.78 22.03
CA ARG A 145 4.21 -0.85 20.94
C ARG A 145 3.86 -0.04 19.71
N TYR A 146 2.57 0.10 19.38
CA TYR A 146 2.13 0.58 18.06
C TYR A 146 1.24 1.83 18.14
N SER A 147 0.87 2.30 19.32
CA SER A 147 0.13 3.55 19.50
C SER A 147 1.08 4.73 19.60
N ASP A 148 1.02 5.63 18.63
CA ASP A 148 1.76 6.89 18.61
C ASP A 148 0.98 8.03 19.29
N ASN A 149 -0.25 7.76 19.75
CA ASN A 149 -1.14 8.78 20.28
C ASN A 149 -1.46 8.57 21.77
N PRO A 150 -0.73 9.22 22.68
CA PRO A 150 -1.01 9.14 24.13
C PRO A 150 -2.43 9.57 24.50
N ALA A 151 -3.01 10.52 23.76
CA ALA A 151 -4.38 10.99 24.02
C ALA A 151 -5.42 9.90 23.69
N TYR A 152 -5.19 9.11 22.65
CA TYR A 152 -6.04 7.98 22.32
C TYR A 152 -5.99 6.89 23.40
N ASN A 153 -4.79 6.57 23.90
CA ASN A 153 -4.61 5.61 24.98
C ASN A 153 -5.30 6.09 26.28
N ALA A 154 -5.15 7.37 26.61
CA ALA A 154 -5.82 7.96 27.78
C ALA A 154 -7.34 7.93 27.64
N TRP A 155 -7.87 8.25 26.46
CA TRP A 155 -9.31 8.18 26.19
C TRP A 155 -9.85 6.75 26.29
N MET A 156 -9.11 5.76 25.81
CA MET A 156 -9.45 4.34 25.92
C MET A 156 -9.53 3.89 27.38
N GLN A 157 -8.55 4.28 28.20
CA GLN A 157 -8.55 3.99 29.63
C GLN A 157 -9.73 4.63 30.35
N LEU A 158 -10.07 5.88 30.00
CA LEU A 158 -11.24 6.57 30.56
C LEU A 158 -12.54 5.80 30.24
N LYS A 159 -12.72 5.37 29.00
CA LYS A 159 -13.91 4.60 28.60
C LYS A 159 -14.03 3.26 29.32
N TYR A 160 -12.92 2.59 29.57
CA TYR A 160 -12.91 1.37 30.39
C TYR A 160 -13.32 1.65 31.84
N LEU A 161 -12.78 2.71 32.44
CA LEU A 161 -13.10 3.07 33.83
C LEU A 161 -14.57 3.49 34.00
N GLU A 162 -15.13 4.27 33.04
CA GLU A 162 -16.55 4.61 33.01
C GLU A 162 -17.41 3.34 33.02
N LYS A 163 -17.11 2.38 32.12
CA LYS A 163 -17.89 1.14 32.02
C LYS A 163 -17.76 0.26 33.25
N LYS A 164 -16.57 0.17 33.81
CA LYS A 164 -16.33 -0.60 35.07
C LYS A 164 -17.09 0.01 36.26
N ALA A 165 -17.25 1.34 36.30
CA ALA A 165 -18.05 2.03 37.31
C ALA A 165 -19.56 1.75 37.14
N GLU A 166 -20.06 1.78 35.88
CA GLU A 166 -21.46 1.42 35.59
C GLU A 166 -21.79 -0.02 35.98
N MET A 167 -20.89 -0.98 35.68
CA MET A 167 -21.08 -2.39 36.04
C MET A 167 -21.09 -2.61 37.55
N LYS A 168 -20.25 -1.88 38.32
CA LYS A 168 -20.27 -1.94 39.78
C LYS A 168 -21.57 -1.39 40.37
N ASN A 169 -22.09 -0.29 39.83
CA ASN A 169 -23.33 0.33 40.30
C ASN A 169 -24.55 -0.57 40.03
N ASN A 170 -24.54 -1.29 38.88
CA ASN A 170 -25.61 -2.26 38.54
C ASN A 170 -25.56 -3.55 39.40
N ALA A 171 -24.36 -3.92 39.91
CA ALA A 171 -24.18 -5.09 40.76
C ALA A 171 -24.48 -4.81 42.27
N THR A 172 -24.54 -3.53 42.67
CA THR A 172 -24.83 -3.12 44.04
C THR A 172 -26.27 -2.58 44.20
N GLY A 173 -27.08 -2.65 43.16
CA GLY A 173 -28.47 -2.18 43.13
C GLY A 173 -29.54 -3.26 43.31
N GLU A 174 -29.21 -4.43 43.96
CA GLU A 174 -30.16 -5.37 44.55
C GLU A 174 -30.27 -5.25 46.06
#